data_9e9ff60c724c5cd877ea7e08a6c3dd00
#
_entry.id   9e9ff60c724c5cd877ea7e08a6c3dd00
#
_cell.length_a   1.000
_cell.length_b   1.000
_cell.length_c   1.000
_cell.angle_alpha   90.00
_cell.angle_beta   90.00
_cell.angle_gamma   90.00
#
_symmetry.space_group_name_H-M   'P 1'
#
loop_
_entity.id
_entity.type
_entity.pdbx_description
1 polymer ?
#
loop_
_entity_poly.entity_id
_entity_poly.type
_entity_poly.pdbx_seq_one_letter_code
_entity_poly.pdbx_strand_id
1 'polypeptide(L)'
;AQGKHVSVVTPSAAGTIGAGHSFWVKTFTQPNMKALGVRFWPEAEVVAVNDGTVTVKTATGIQQEIPCGTVVEALDSLPNGSLAEGLTCEVVTVGDAARPFNIGEAICSANAAARAL
;
A
#
# COMPACT_ATOMS: atom_id res chain seq x y z
N ALA A 1 15.64 -12.59 -12.90
CA ALA A 1 15.76 -11.14 -12.68
C ALA A 1 16.31 -10.51 -13.96
N GLN A 2 15.72 -9.40 -14.42
CA GLN A 2 16.10 -8.72 -15.67
C GLN A 2 17.24 -7.69 -15.46
N GLY A 3 18.01 -7.79 -14.37
CA GLY A 3 19.09 -6.85 -14.05
C GLY A 3 18.60 -5.42 -13.69
N LYS A 4 17.34 -5.26 -13.32
CA LYS A 4 16.80 -3.96 -12.89
C LYS A 4 17.19 -3.66 -11.44
N HIS A 5 17.62 -2.42 -11.18
CA HIS A 5 17.77 -1.91 -9.82
C HIS A 5 16.43 -1.40 -9.32
N VAL A 6 15.98 -1.89 -8.17
CA VAL A 6 14.67 -1.52 -7.59
C VAL A 6 14.87 -0.86 -6.24
N SER A 7 14.21 0.28 -6.03
CA SER A 7 14.08 0.94 -4.73
C SER A 7 12.62 0.94 -4.31
N VAL A 8 12.36 0.62 -3.05
CA VAL A 8 11.02 0.66 -2.44
C VAL A 8 11.03 1.75 -1.38
N VAL A 9 10.23 2.79 -1.57
CA VAL A 9 10.03 3.88 -0.61
C VAL A 9 8.72 3.63 0.13
N THR A 10 8.73 3.71 1.44
CA THR A 10 7.55 3.48 2.27
C THR A 10 7.59 4.29 3.56
N PRO A 11 6.47 4.88 4.01
CA PRO A 11 6.37 5.52 5.32
C PRO A 11 6.44 4.52 6.48
N SER A 12 6.24 3.23 6.22
CA SER A 12 6.29 2.19 7.24
C SER A 12 7.70 2.00 7.80
N ALA A 13 7.81 1.77 9.11
CA ALA A 13 9.08 1.37 9.73
C ALA A 13 9.57 0.03 9.16
N ALA A 14 10.87 -0.20 9.16
CA ALA A 14 11.48 -1.38 8.55
C ALA A 14 10.89 -2.72 9.04
N GLY A 15 10.50 -2.82 10.32
CA GLY A 15 9.89 -4.01 10.91
C GLY A 15 8.40 -4.19 10.58
N THR A 16 7.74 -3.16 10.09
CA THR A 16 6.29 -3.16 9.81
C THR A 16 5.97 -3.16 8.31
N ILE A 17 6.96 -3.17 7.45
CA ILE A 17 6.76 -3.27 5.99
C ILE A 17 5.92 -4.52 5.69
N GLY A 18 4.78 -4.34 5.02
CA GLY A 18 3.84 -5.41 4.71
C GLY A 18 3.06 -5.93 5.92
N ALA A 19 2.83 -5.11 6.96
CA ALA A 19 2.10 -5.52 8.18
C ALA A 19 0.69 -6.06 7.90
N GLY A 20 0.01 -5.59 6.86
CA GLY A 20 -1.31 -6.07 6.44
C GLY A 20 -1.31 -7.41 5.69
N HIS A 21 -0.14 -7.95 5.32
CA HIS A 21 -0.04 -9.22 4.61
C HIS A 21 0.09 -10.42 5.56
N SER A 22 -0.26 -11.60 5.05
CA SER A 22 -0.13 -12.84 5.81
C SER A 22 1.33 -13.09 6.23
N PHE A 23 1.51 -13.81 7.34
CA PHE A 23 2.81 -14.21 7.84
C PHE A 23 3.70 -14.85 6.75
N TRP A 24 3.13 -15.72 5.93
CA TRP A 24 3.85 -16.42 4.86
C TRP A 24 4.39 -15.47 3.80
N VAL A 25 3.61 -14.49 3.36
CA VAL A 25 4.04 -13.48 2.40
C VAL A 25 5.24 -12.70 2.95
N LYS A 26 5.15 -12.25 4.21
CA LYS A 26 6.26 -11.53 4.85
C LYS A 26 7.53 -12.38 4.98
N THR A 27 7.37 -13.64 5.42
CA THR A 27 8.50 -14.54 5.69
C THR A 27 9.30 -14.87 4.43
N PHE A 28 8.64 -15.00 3.28
CA PHE A 28 9.33 -15.36 2.05
C PHE A 28 9.63 -14.18 1.13
N THR A 29 8.76 -13.18 1.08
CA THR A 29 8.90 -12.08 0.12
C THR A 29 10.04 -11.13 0.49
N GLN A 30 10.10 -10.67 1.73
CA GLN A 30 11.12 -9.69 2.12
C GLN A 30 12.56 -10.21 2.01
N PRO A 31 12.90 -11.43 2.51
CA PRO A 31 14.24 -11.98 2.34
C PRO A 31 14.61 -12.15 0.86
N ASN A 32 13.67 -12.60 0.02
CA ASN A 32 13.88 -12.76 -1.40
C ASN A 32 14.14 -11.41 -2.09
N MET A 33 13.39 -10.37 -1.76
CA MET A 33 13.62 -9.02 -2.29
C MET A 33 15.00 -8.50 -1.90
N LYS A 34 15.42 -8.70 -0.64
CA LYS A 34 16.78 -8.34 -0.20
C LYS A 34 17.86 -9.13 -0.93
N ALA A 35 17.67 -10.44 -1.10
CA ALA A 35 18.60 -11.29 -1.85
C ALA A 35 18.73 -10.89 -3.33
N LEU A 36 17.66 -10.32 -3.91
CA LEU A 36 17.64 -9.77 -5.26
C LEU A 36 18.23 -8.34 -5.34
N GLY A 37 18.72 -7.79 -4.24
CA GLY A 37 19.33 -6.46 -4.21
C GLY A 37 18.33 -5.30 -4.20
N VAL A 38 17.08 -5.54 -3.85
CA VAL A 38 16.07 -4.47 -3.70
C VAL A 38 16.46 -3.57 -2.51
N ARG A 39 16.57 -2.27 -2.77
CA ARG A 39 16.87 -1.26 -1.75
C ARG A 39 15.59 -0.75 -1.11
N PHE A 40 15.48 -0.85 0.20
CA PHE A 40 14.36 -0.32 0.97
C PHE A 40 14.71 1.02 1.61
N TRP A 41 13.75 1.96 1.54
CA TRP A 41 13.75 3.25 2.18
C TRP A 41 12.56 3.30 3.14
N PRO A 42 12.70 2.72 4.35
CA PRO A 42 11.65 2.78 5.36
C PRO A 42 11.56 4.18 5.96
N GLU A 43 10.42 4.48 6.58
CA GLU A 43 10.15 5.78 7.23
C GLU A 43 10.47 6.97 6.31
N ALA A 44 10.18 6.80 5.01
CA ALA A 44 10.45 7.79 4.00
C ALA A 44 9.21 8.05 3.14
N GLU A 45 9.05 9.28 2.71
CA GLU A 45 7.97 9.77 1.87
C GLU A 45 8.51 10.30 0.55
N VAL A 46 7.79 10.07 -0.53
CA VAL A 46 8.07 10.71 -1.82
C VAL A 46 7.51 12.12 -1.76
N VAL A 47 8.37 13.12 -1.96
CA VAL A 47 7.98 14.54 -1.94
C VAL A 47 7.94 15.16 -3.32
N ALA A 48 8.66 14.60 -4.29
CA ALA A 48 8.61 15.03 -5.68
C ALA A 48 9.03 13.90 -6.62
N VAL A 49 8.43 13.89 -7.81
CA VAL A 49 8.83 13.06 -8.94
C VAL A 49 9.21 14.00 -10.07
N ASN A 50 10.47 13.92 -10.50
CA ASN A 50 11.02 14.74 -11.57
C ASN A 50 11.45 13.84 -12.73
N ASP A 51 11.85 14.44 -13.85
CA ASP A 51 12.42 13.67 -14.95
C ASP A 51 13.73 12.99 -14.51
N GLY A 52 13.71 11.66 -14.50
CA GLY A 52 14.86 10.83 -14.14
C GLY A 52 15.18 10.72 -12.65
N THR A 53 14.45 11.38 -11.73
CA THR A 53 14.70 11.31 -10.29
C THR A 53 13.42 11.34 -9.45
N VAL A 54 13.50 10.73 -8.27
CA VAL A 54 12.49 10.85 -7.21
C VAL A 54 13.15 11.45 -5.98
N THR A 55 12.59 12.52 -5.45
CA THR A 55 13.03 13.12 -4.19
C THR A 55 12.28 12.47 -3.04
N VAL A 56 13.01 11.90 -2.11
CA VAL A 56 12.46 11.30 -0.89
C VAL A 56 12.88 12.10 0.33
N LYS A 57 11.99 12.15 1.33
CA LYS A 57 12.24 12.75 2.65
C LYS A 57 12.20 11.66 3.70
N THR A 58 13.26 11.52 4.46
CA THR A 58 13.37 10.57 5.57
C THR A 58 12.67 11.08 6.82
N ALA A 59 12.44 10.21 7.82
CA ALA A 59 11.91 10.59 9.14
C ALA A 59 12.74 11.67 9.85
N THR A 60 14.03 11.74 9.57
CA THR A 60 14.92 12.78 10.12
C THR A 60 14.83 14.12 9.37
N GLY A 61 13.96 14.20 8.35
CA GLY A 61 13.77 15.40 7.54
C GLY A 61 14.81 15.59 6.42
N ILE A 62 15.76 14.69 6.28
CA ILE A 62 16.76 14.74 5.20
C ILE A 62 16.09 14.40 3.88
N GLN A 63 16.29 15.26 2.89
CA GLN A 63 15.86 14.99 1.51
C GLN A 63 17.01 14.38 0.72
N GLN A 64 16.67 13.39 -0.11
CA GLN A 64 17.62 12.70 -0.96
C GLN A 64 16.98 12.39 -2.32
N GLU A 65 17.76 12.52 -3.38
CA GLU A 65 17.36 12.16 -4.73
C GLU A 65 17.74 10.72 -5.07
N ILE A 66 16.79 9.99 -5.63
CA ILE A 66 16.98 8.61 -6.12
C ILE A 66 16.84 8.65 -7.65
N PRO A 67 17.90 8.38 -8.41
CA PRO A 67 17.80 8.26 -9.86
C PRO A 67 16.87 7.10 -10.24
N CYS A 68 15.95 7.33 -11.17
CA CYS A 68 15.02 6.32 -11.65
C CYS A 68 14.59 6.60 -13.09
N GLY A 69 14.34 5.54 -13.85
CA GLY A 69 13.74 5.63 -15.18
C GLY A 69 12.24 5.26 -15.20
N THR A 70 11.72 4.75 -14.10
CA THR A 70 10.30 4.37 -13.96
C THR A 70 9.90 4.46 -12.50
N VAL A 71 8.75 5.03 -12.26
CA VAL A 71 8.11 5.07 -10.94
C VAL A 71 6.83 4.24 -11.01
N VAL A 72 6.63 3.39 -10.00
CA VAL A 72 5.41 2.60 -9.82
C VAL A 72 4.78 3.02 -8.51
N GLU A 73 3.58 3.57 -8.58
CA GLU A 73 2.76 3.87 -7.41
C GLU A 73 2.07 2.60 -6.93
N ALA A 74 2.27 2.26 -5.66
CA ALA A 74 1.61 1.16 -4.96
C ALA A 74 1.05 1.70 -3.65
N LEU A 75 0.12 2.65 -3.77
CA LEU A 75 -0.53 3.33 -2.66
C LEU A 75 -1.76 2.56 -2.19
N ASP A 76 -2.30 2.96 -1.03
CA ASP A 76 -3.53 2.40 -0.51
C ASP A 76 -4.73 2.69 -1.42
N SER A 77 -5.70 1.78 -1.42
CA SER A 77 -6.97 1.98 -2.10
C SER A 77 -7.88 2.91 -1.30
N LEU A 78 -8.61 3.76 -1.99
CA LEU A 78 -9.63 4.60 -1.38
C LEU A 78 -11.01 3.92 -1.47
N PRO A 79 -11.87 4.05 -0.44
CA PRO A 79 -13.23 3.53 -0.52
C PRO A 79 -14.02 4.24 -1.61
N ASN A 80 -14.88 3.49 -2.32
CA ASN A 80 -15.78 4.04 -3.32
C ASN A 80 -17.20 3.60 -3.04
N GLY A 81 -17.94 4.44 -2.33
CA GLY A 81 -19.36 4.25 -1.99
C GLY A 81 -20.32 5.02 -2.90
N SER A 82 -19.85 5.60 -4.00
CA SER A 82 -20.64 6.52 -4.86
C SER A 82 -21.91 5.89 -5.43
N LEU A 83 -21.97 4.56 -5.59
CA LEU A 83 -23.19 3.87 -6.02
C LEU A 83 -24.36 4.00 -5.05
N ALA A 84 -24.10 4.32 -3.79
CA ALA A 84 -25.14 4.54 -2.78
C ALA A 84 -25.74 5.95 -2.83
N GLU A 85 -25.11 6.87 -3.51
CA GLU A 85 -25.56 8.26 -3.61
C GLU A 85 -26.87 8.36 -4.40
N GLY A 86 -27.82 9.12 -3.85
CA GLY A 86 -29.13 9.35 -4.48
C GLY A 86 -30.13 8.21 -4.36
N LEU A 87 -29.81 7.11 -3.67
CA LEU A 87 -30.75 6.04 -3.36
C LEU A 87 -31.66 6.47 -2.21
N THR A 88 -32.97 6.14 -2.31
CA THR A 88 -33.98 6.44 -1.30
C THR A 88 -34.26 5.28 -0.34
N CYS A 89 -33.71 4.12 -0.61
CA CYS A 89 -33.76 2.94 0.26
C CYS A 89 -32.66 2.94 1.29
N GLU A 90 -32.80 2.13 2.33
CA GLU A 90 -31.73 1.88 3.28
C GLU A 90 -30.56 1.19 2.56
N VAL A 91 -29.35 1.71 2.75
CA VAL A 91 -28.13 1.21 2.12
C VAL A 91 -27.08 0.94 3.19
N VAL A 92 -26.54 -0.28 3.17
CA VAL A 92 -25.41 -0.67 4.02
C VAL A 92 -24.18 -0.89 3.14
N THR A 93 -23.17 -0.05 3.31
CA THR A 93 -21.91 -0.17 2.57
C THR A 93 -20.97 -1.09 3.32
N VAL A 94 -20.40 -2.09 2.63
CA VAL A 94 -19.53 -3.12 3.22
C VAL A 94 -18.30 -3.36 2.36
N GLY A 95 -17.33 -4.08 2.89
CA GLY A 95 -16.11 -4.46 2.17
C GLY A 95 -15.29 -3.25 1.72
N ASP A 96 -14.66 -3.35 0.56
CA ASP A 96 -13.76 -2.32 0.04
C ASP A 96 -14.48 -1.00 -0.31
N ALA A 97 -15.78 -1.04 -0.54
CA ALA A 97 -16.57 0.17 -0.74
C ALA A 97 -16.66 1.03 0.54
N ALA A 98 -16.61 0.41 1.72
CA ALA A 98 -16.59 1.09 3.01
C ALA A 98 -15.17 1.30 3.53
N ARG A 99 -14.34 0.26 3.46
CA ARG A 99 -12.96 0.26 3.95
C ARG A 99 -12.12 -0.78 3.18
N PRO A 100 -11.37 -0.36 2.18
CA PRO A 100 -10.48 -1.26 1.45
C PRO A 100 -9.43 -1.89 2.38
N PHE A 101 -9.33 -3.22 2.35
CA PHE A 101 -8.28 -3.90 3.10
C PHE A 101 -7.94 -5.28 2.50
N ASN A 102 -8.71 -6.32 2.81
CA ASN A 102 -8.50 -7.67 2.28
C ASN A 102 -9.83 -8.43 2.16
N ILE A 103 -9.79 -9.56 1.46
CA ILE A 103 -10.96 -10.41 1.22
C ILE A 103 -11.64 -10.84 2.53
N GLY A 104 -10.87 -11.19 3.56
CA GLY A 104 -11.39 -11.61 4.85
C GLY A 104 -12.26 -10.54 5.51
N GLU A 105 -11.76 -9.30 5.56
CA GLU A 105 -12.49 -8.16 6.11
C GLU A 105 -13.75 -7.85 5.28
N ALA A 106 -13.66 -7.95 3.95
CA ALA A 106 -14.82 -7.76 3.09
C ALA A 106 -15.94 -8.78 3.39
N ILE A 107 -15.59 -10.05 3.53
CA ILE A 107 -16.53 -11.11 3.89
C ILE A 107 -17.08 -10.91 5.31
N CYS A 108 -16.24 -10.58 6.28
CA CYS A 108 -16.64 -10.35 7.67
C CYS A 108 -17.62 -9.19 7.80
N SER A 109 -17.33 -8.06 7.15
CA SER A 109 -18.21 -6.89 7.17
C SER A 109 -19.56 -7.17 6.51
N ALA A 110 -19.58 -7.88 5.37
CA ALA A 110 -20.80 -8.26 4.69
C ALA A 110 -21.66 -9.23 5.54
N ASN A 111 -21.03 -10.21 6.19
CA ASN A 111 -21.72 -11.15 7.07
C ASN A 111 -22.28 -10.44 8.31
N ALA A 112 -21.55 -9.51 8.91
CA ALA A 112 -22.03 -8.73 10.05
C ALA A 112 -23.24 -7.87 9.66
N ALA A 113 -23.19 -7.18 8.52
CA ALA A 113 -24.30 -6.40 8.01
C ALA A 113 -25.54 -7.26 7.73
N ALA A 114 -25.38 -8.39 7.04
CA ALA A 114 -26.50 -9.28 6.74
C ALA A 114 -27.18 -9.90 7.96
N ARG A 115 -26.51 -10.00 9.09
CA ARG A 115 -27.08 -10.46 10.37
C ARG A 115 -27.78 -9.38 11.17
N ALA A 116 -27.53 -8.13 10.83
CA ALA A 116 -28.12 -6.97 11.53
C ALA A 116 -29.42 -6.51 10.86
N LEU A 117 -29.69 -6.97 9.64
CA LEU A 117 -30.96 -6.78 8.91
C LEU A 117 -32.03 -7.76 9.40
#